data_f6c2099768a41e526b106b1970ee519b
#
_entry.id   f6c2099768a41e526b106b1970ee519b
#
_cell.length_a   1.000
_cell.length_b   1.000
_cell.length_c   1.000
_cell.angle_alpha   90.00
_cell.angle_beta   90.00
_cell.angle_gamma   90.00
#
_symmetry.space_group_name_H-M   'P 1'
#
loop_
_entity.id
_entity.type
_entity.pdbx_description
1 polymer ?
#
loop_
_entity_poly.entity_id
_entity_poly.type
_entity_poly.pdbx_seq_one_letter_code
_entity_poly.pdbx_strand_id
1 'polypeptide(L)'
;MIFYILAAILLLGIMVTVHEFGHFMAARLTGIPVKEFAIGFGPKICSWNSKKHETKFFLRCIPMGGYCAFYGEDDAEEKEKNDARNLNNYAVWKRLLTILMGPVMNFVLAFVVAVGIYCAVGVDQGGEYGYYVVDSVEVASPAQLGGMLPGDIILKINGRDMKGLDENDTPHTTTAIMAYREGDAPLQVEVERDGEVVPLSLTPRINREEGRMMVGITMKLQYTPDFQPISIFEAVGRGADYCVRSGGAILNALVNMIRTGEG
;
A
#
# COMPACT_ATOMS: atom_id res chain seq x y z
N MET A 1 -10.89 -14.25 4.44
CA MET A 1 -11.56 -12.93 4.31
C MET A 1 -11.74 -12.21 5.66
N ILE A 2 -12.40 -12.78 6.66
CA ILE A 2 -12.62 -12.13 7.99
C ILE A 2 -11.31 -11.68 8.64
N PHE A 3 -10.25 -12.51 8.62
CA PHE A 3 -8.94 -12.18 9.18
C PHE A 3 -8.34 -10.89 8.58
N TYR A 4 -8.41 -10.71 7.26
CA TYR A 4 -7.90 -9.50 6.61
C TYR A 4 -8.70 -8.25 6.98
N ILE A 5 -10.01 -8.38 7.15
CA ILE A 5 -10.87 -7.28 7.61
C ILE A 5 -10.51 -6.89 9.03
N LEU A 6 -10.35 -7.84 9.94
CA LEU A 6 -9.95 -7.57 11.33
C LEU A 6 -8.56 -6.96 11.41
N ALA A 7 -7.60 -7.44 10.61
CA ALA A 7 -6.26 -6.87 10.53
C ALA A 7 -6.29 -5.42 10.01
N ALA A 8 -7.09 -5.14 8.98
CA ALA A 8 -7.24 -3.79 8.44
C ALA A 8 -7.84 -2.82 9.47
N ILE A 9 -8.88 -3.26 10.21
CA ILE A 9 -9.49 -2.48 11.30
C ILE A 9 -8.47 -2.19 12.40
N LEU A 10 -7.69 -3.18 12.81
CA LEU A 10 -6.65 -3.02 13.83
C LEU A 10 -5.56 -2.05 13.38
N LEU A 11 -5.08 -2.19 12.14
CA LEU A 11 -4.07 -1.29 11.56
C LEU A 11 -4.57 0.15 11.49
N LEU A 12 -5.82 0.35 11.03
CA LEU A 12 -6.46 1.66 11.01
C LEU A 12 -6.56 2.23 12.43
N GLY A 13 -6.96 1.41 13.41
CA GLY A 13 -7.04 1.81 14.81
C GLY A 13 -5.71 2.27 15.38
N ILE A 14 -4.62 1.54 15.08
CA ILE A 14 -3.26 1.92 15.49
C ILE A 14 -2.86 3.26 14.83
N MET A 15 -3.08 3.40 13.52
CA MET A 15 -2.72 4.59 12.77
C MET A 15 -3.44 5.85 13.31
N VAL A 16 -4.75 5.75 13.56
CA VAL A 16 -5.52 6.85 14.13
C VAL A 16 -5.08 7.14 15.58
N THR A 17 -4.85 6.12 16.40
CA THR A 17 -4.37 6.31 17.78
C THR A 17 -3.03 7.04 17.84
N VAL A 18 -2.09 6.70 16.95
CA VAL A 18 -0.78 7.36 16.84
C VAL A 18 -0.94 8.80 16.34
N HIS A 19 -1.86 9.04 15.42
CA HIS A 19 -2.22 10.38 14.95
C HIS A 19 -2.71 11.26 16.12
N GLU A 20 -3.70 10.79 16.88
CA GLU A 20 -4.24 11.49 18.04
C GLU A 20 -3.17 11.70 19.14
N PHE A 21 -2.27 10.73 19.31
CA PHE A 21 -1.13 10.87 20.21
C PHE A 21 -0.19 12.00 19.77
N GLY A 22 -0.07 12.27 18.47
CA GLY A 22 0.65 13.43 17.94
C GLY A 22 0.07 14.75 18.44
N HIS A 23 -1.24 14.92 18.31
CA HIS A 23 -1.94 16.11 18.83
C HIS A 23 -1.75 16.25 20.34
N PHE A 24 -1.96 15.16 21.08
CA PHE A 24 -1.78 15.11 22.51
C PHE A 24 -0.36 15.53 22.94
N MET A 25 0.68 14.98 22.31
CA MET A 25 2.06 15.25 22.63
C MET A 25 2.42 16.72 22.34
N ALA A 26 2.02 17.26 21.18
CA ALA A 26 2.28 18.65 20.83
C ALA A 26 1.58 19.64 21.77
N ALA A 27 0.33 19.38 22.10
CA ALA A 27 -0.41 20.19 23.07
C ALA A 27 0.29 20.24 24.42
N ARG A 28 0.78 19.09 24.88
CA ARG A 28 1.52 18.98 26.14
C ARG A 28 2.83 19.77 26.12
N LEU A 29 3.59 19.68 25.04
CA LEU A 29 4.87 20.41 24.88
C LEU A 29 4.67 21.90 24.76
N THR A 30 3.56 22.36 24.19
CA THR A 30 3.24 23.78 24.01
C THR A 30 2.46 24.39 25.16
N GLY A 31 2.05 23.56 26.15
CA GLY A 31 1.30 24.00 27.33
C GLY A 31 -0.20 24.18 27.05
N ILE A 32 -0.74 23.60 25.98
CA ILE A 32 -2.18 23.56 25.71
C ILE A 32 -2.79 22.42 26.53
N PRO A 33 -3.82 22.67 27.38
CA PRO A 33 -4.46 21.65 28.18
C PRO A 33 -5.33 20.74 27.31
N VAL A 34 -5.16 19.43 27.49
CA VAL A 34 -5.98 18.40 26.81
C VAL A 34 -7.10 17.98 27.75
N LYS A 35 -8.33 18.11 27.31
CA LYS A 35 -9.56 17.75 28.08
C LYS A 35 -9.66 16.23 28.21
N GLU A 36 -9.63 15.53 27.08
CA GLU A 36 -9.78 14.08 27.02
C GLU A 36 -8.86 13.45 25.98
N PHE A 37 -8.35 12.26 26.29
CA PHE A 37 -7.64 11.42 25.35
C PHE A 37 -8.21 10.00 25.40
N ALA A 38 -8.69 9.48 24.30
CA ALA A 38 -9.30 8.18 24.22
C ALA A 38 -8.66 7.30 23.16
N ILE A 39 -8.48 6.02 23.50
CA ILE A 39 -8.12 4.95 22.59
C ILE A 39 -9.36 4.10 22.35
N GLY A 40 -9.76 3.95 21.08
CA GLY A 40 -10.95 3.22 20.67
C GLY A 40 -12.25 4.03 20.78
N PHE A 41 -13.33 3.39 20.37
CA PHE A 41 -14.71 3.91 20.42
C PHE A 41 -15.64 2.99 21.21
N GLY A 42 -16.90 3.41 21.40
CA GLY A 42 -17.92 2.65 22.08
C GLY A 42 -17.83 2.69 23.62
N PRO A 43 -18.34 1.68 24.33
CA PRO A 43 -18.38 1.64 25.78
C PRO A 43 -16.98 1.72 26.41
N LYS A 44 -16.89 2.36 27.57
CA LYS A 44 -15.64 2.50 28.33
C LYS A 44 -15.28 1.16 29.00
N ILE A 45 -14.05 0.66 28.75
CA ILE A 45 -13.46 -0.45 29.51
C ILE A 45 -12.80 0.08 30.76
N CYS A 46 -12.01 1.14 30.63
CA CYS A 46 -11.24 1.74 31.70
C CYS A 46 -11.16 3.26 31.52
N SER A 47 -11.09 3.99 32.63
CA SER A 47 -10.86 5.43 32.64
C SER A 47 -10.05 5.84 33.86
N TRP A 48 -9.13 6.81 33.64
CA TRP A 48 -8.35 7.41 34.72
C TRP A 48 -8.12 8.90 34.46
N ASN A 49 -7.91 9.65 35.53
CA ASN A 49 -7.66 11.08 35.45
C ASN A 49 -6.22 11.37 35.85
N SER A 50 -5.53 12.16 35.08
CA SER A 50 -4.21 12.69 35.42
C SER A 50 -4.38 13.83 36.44
N LYS A 51 -3.96 13.59 37.68
CA LYS A 51 -4.02 14.63 38.75
C LYS A 51 -3.20 15.88 38.44
N LYS A 52 -2.11 15.72 37.69
CA LYS A 52 -1.18 16.82 37.35
C LYS A 52 -1.67 17.73 36.21
N HIS A 53 -2.51 17.19 35.32
CA HIS A 53 -2.83 17.87 34.07
C HIS A 53 -4.32 17.91 33.74
N GLU A 54 -5.18 17.43 34.64
CA GLU A 54 -6.65 17.40 34.52
C GLU A 54 -7.17 16.67 33.26
N THR A 55 -6.30 15.94 32.54
CA THR A 55 -6.69 15.17 31.35
C THR A 55 -7.36 13.88 31.79
N LYS A 56 -8.51 13.57 31.19
CA LYS A 56 -9.20 12.29 31.35
C LYS A 56 -8.76 11.33 30.27
N PHE A 57 -8.31 10.15 30.63
CA PHE A 57 -7.93 9.09 29.72
C PHE A 57 -9.00 8.01 29.66
N PHE A 58 -9.28 7.50 28.48
CA PHE A 58 -10.25 6.44 28.24
C PHE A 58 -9.66 5.32 27.39
N LEU A 59 -9.93 4.09 27.77
CA LEU A 59 -9.78 2.92 26.92
C LEU A 59 -11.19 2.38 26.63
N ARG A 60 -11.51 2.17 25.35
CA ARG A 60 -12.84 1.77 24.88
C ARG A 60 -12.80 0.43 24.15
N CYS A 61 -13.95 -0.21 24.02
CA CYS A 61 -14.05 -1.60 23.55
C CYS A 61 -13.71 -1.81 22.08
N ILE A 62 -13.97 -0.81 21.23
CA ILE A 62 -13.82 -0.96 19.78
C ILE A 62 -12.49 -0.32 19.36
N PRO A 63 -11.47 -1.10 18.92
CA PRO A 63 -10.14 -0.59 18.61
C PRO A 63 -10.07 0.05 17.23
N MET A 64 -11.03 0.90 16.89
CA MET A 64 -11.13 1.57 15.59
C MET A 64 -10.70 3.03 15.67
N GLY A 65 -9.56 3.33 16.31
CA GLY A 65 -9.05 4.69 16.39
C GLY A 65 -9.06 5.27 17.79
N GLY A 66 -9.26 6.56 17.92
CA GLY A 66 -9.26 7.30 19.16
C GLY A 66 -9.68 8.75 18.95
N TYR A 67 -9.53 9.58 19.99
CA TYR A 67 -9.68 11.03 19.86
C TYR A 67 -8.87 11.77 20.93
N CYS A 68 -8.48 12.99 20.59
CA CYS A 68 -7.86 13.94 21.48
C CYS A 68 -8.72 15.20 21.51
N ALA A 69 -9.47 15.46 22.59
CA ALA A 69 -10.37 16.59 22.71
C ALA A 69 -9.75 17.73 23.50
N PHE A 70 -9.92 18.94 23.01
CA PHE A 70 -9.48 20.18 23.65
C PHE A 70 -10.64 20.96 24.23
N TYR A 71 -10.36 21.87 25.16
CA TYR A 71 -11.36 22.78 25.70
C TYR A 71 -11.76 23.79 24.61
N GLY A 72 -13.08 23.95 24.40
CA GLY A 72 -13.64 24.91 23.44
C GLY A 72 -13.60 24.48 21.98
N GLU A 73 -13.37 23.18 21.73
CA GLU A 73 -13.43 22.59 20.38
C GLU A 73 -14.89 22.34 19.96
N ASP A 74 -15.73 21.94 20.90
CA ASP A 74 -17.19 21.81 20.69
C ASP A 74 -17.90 23.12 21.04
N ASP A 75 -18.42 23.83 20.06
CA ASP A 75 -19.21 25.06 20.23
C ASP A 75 -20.53 24.86 21.02
N ALA A 76 -20.87 23.61 21.34
CA ALA A 76 -22.13 23.22 21.95
C ALA A 76 -22.30 23.63 23.45
N GLU A 77 -21.18 23.85 24.15
CA GLU A 77 -21.23 24.24 25.56
C GLU A 77 -20.83 25.72 25.74
N GLU A 78 -21.83 26.61 25.88
CA GLU A 78 -21.58 28.04 26.16
C GLU A 78 -20.63 28.29 27.36
N LYS A 79 -20.55 27.37 28.28
CA LYS A 79 -19.65 27.39 29.45
C LYS A 79 -18.18 27.29 29.08
N GLU A 80 -17.84 26.62 27.97
CA GLU A 80 -16.46 26.46 27.53
C GLU A 80 -15.93 27.65 26.70
N LYS A 81 -16.81 28.49 26.16
CA LYS A 81 -16.40 29.70 25.43
C LYS A 81 -15.59 30.67 26.28
N ASN A 82 -15.88 30.77 27.57
CA ASN A 82 -15.22 31.66 28.53
C ASN A 82 -14.17 30.94 29.42
N ASP A 83 -13.88 29.67 29.15
CA ASP A 83 -12.85 28.94 29.88
C ASP A 83 -11.45 29.44 29.47
N ALA A 84 -10.61 29.79 30.45
CA ALA A 84 -9.23 30.21 30.18
C ALA A 84 -8.40 29.15 29.49
N ARG A 85 -8.82 27.87 29.55
CA ARG A 85 -8.19 26.70 28.92
C ARG A 85 -8.59 26.50 27.47
N ASN A 86 -9.51 27.31 26.93
CA ASN A 86 -10.00 27.20 25.56
C ASN A 86 -8.83 27.26 24.57
N LEU A 87 -8.79 26.32 23.61
CA LEU A 87 -7.75 26.21 22.56
C LEU A 87 -7.54 27.53 21.82
N ASN A 88 -8.61 28.30 21.61
CA ASN A 88 -8.56 29.57 20.88
C ASN A 88 -7.80 30.68 21.63
N ASN A 89 -7.58 30.54 22.92
CA ASN A 89 -6.83 31.51 23.74
C ASN A 89 -5.31 31.37 23.59
N TYR A 90 -4.84 30.31 22.92
CA TYR A 90 -3.41 30.08 22.71
C TYR A 90 -2.93 30.66 21.40
N ALA A 91 -1.64 31.02 21.36
CA ALA A 91 -1.00 31.59 20.18
C ALA A 91 -1.19 30.68 18.94
N VAL A 92 -1.40 31.29 17.78
CA VAL A 92 -1.72 30.58 16.51
C VAL A 92 -0.68 29.50 16.17
N TRP A 93 0.63 29.78 16.39
CA TRP A 93 1.69 28.82 16.11
C TRP A 93 1.60 27.54 16.97
N LYS A 94 1.15 27.66 18.25
CA LYS A 94 0.95 26.52 19.14
C LYS A 94 -0.19 25.64 18.66
N ARG A 95 -1.31 26.26 18.24
CA ARG A 95 -2.46 25.56 17.66
C ARG A 95 -2.09 24.87 16.37
N LEU A 96 -1.36 25.58 15.47
CA LEU A 96 -0.89 25.02 14.21
C LEU A 96 0.03 23.82 14.44
N LEU A 97 0.99 23.93 15.35
CA LEU A 97 1.89 22.83 15.71
C LEU A 97 1.09 21.62 16.24
N THR A 98 0.10 21.87 17.11
CA THR A 98 -0.75 20.81 17.64
C THR A 98 -1.50 20.08 16.51
N ILE A 99 -2.08 20.83 15.56
CA ILE A 99 -2.81 20.23 14.42
C ILE A 99 -1.85 19.46 13.49
N LEU A 100 -0.68 20.00 13.20
CA LEU A 100 0.28 19.36 12.29
C LEU A 100 0.92 18.09 12.86
N MET A 101 1.02 17.97 14.19
CA MET A 101 1.69 16.81 14.79
C MET A 101 0.92 15.51 14.66
N GLY A 102 -0.38 15.52 14.40
CA GLY A 102 -1.13 14.32 14.05
C GLY A 102 -0.57 13.66 12.78
N PRO A 103 -0.63 14.32 11.62
CA PRO A 103 -0.02 13.80 10.39
C PRO A 103 1.48 13.47 10.53
N VAL A 104 2.26 14.30 11.22
CA VAL A 104 3.70 14.06 11.45
C VAL A 104 3.93 12.73 12.16
N MET A 105 3.13 12.40 13.18
CA MET A 105 3.25 11.13 13.88
C MET A 105 2.90 9.92 13.01
N ASN A 106 2.04 10.06 12.01
CA ASN A 106 1.79 9.01 11.03
C ASN A 106 3.02 8.77 10.14
N PHE A 107 3.75 9.82 9.76
CA PHE A 107 5.04 9.65 9.06
C PHE A 107 6.10 8.98 9.95
N VAL A 108 6.16 9.34 11.24
CA VAL A 108 7.04 8.66 12.20
C VAL A 108 6.67 7.18 12.33
N LEU A 109 5.38 6.86 12.41
CA LEU A 109 4.91 5.47 12.44
C LEU A 109 5.31 4.72 11.17
N ALA A 110 5.08 5.31 9.99
CA ALA A 110 5.46 4.72 8.71
C ALA A 110 6.97 4.43 8.64
N PHE A 111 7.79 5.38 9.10
CA PHE A 111 9.24 5.20 9.19
C PHE A 111 9.63 4.05 10.12
N VAL A 112 9.08 3.99 11.33
CA VAL A 112 9.37 2.91 12.29
C VAL A 112 8.97 1.55 11.73
N VAL A 113 7.80 1.45 11.10
CA VAL A 113 7.32 0.22 10.45
C VAL A 113 8.24 -0.17 9.30
N ALA A 114 8.63 0.78 8.43
CA ALA A 114 9.54 0.50 7.31
C ALA A 114 10.90 -0.02 7.81
N VAL A 115 11.50 0.62 8.80
CA VAL A 115 12.74 0.13 9.42
C VAL A 115 12.56 -1.26 10.02
N GLY A 116 11.44 -1.49 10.72
CA GLY A 116 11.12 -2.80 11.29
C GLY A 116 11.03 -3.91 10.24
N ILE A 117 10.37 -3.62 9.10
CA ILE A 117 10.27 -4.57 7.97
C ILE A 117 11.65 -4.84 7.38
N TYR A 118 12.47 -3.81 7.10
CA TYR A 118 13.81 -3.98 6.57
C TYR A 118 14.72 -4.78 7.52
N CYS A 119 14.60 -4.60 8.84
CA CYS A 119 15.34 -5.38 9.82
C CYS A 119 14.87 -6.85 9.90
N ALA A 120 13.56 -7.09 9.75
CA ALA A 120 12.99 -8.42 9.91
C ALA A 120 13.10 -9.27 8.63
N VAL A 121 12.92 -8.66 7.46
CA VAL A 121 12.83 -9.34 6.16
C VAL A 121 14.13 -9.20 5.38
N GLY A 122 14.84 -8.08 5.55
CA GLY A 122 15.99 -7.72 4.72
C GLY A 122 15.60 -6.96 3.47
N VAL A 123 16.49 -6.96 2.49
CA VAL A 123 16.31 -6.32 1.18
C VAL A 123 16.48 -7.33 0.08
N ASP A 124 15.59 -7.29 -0.90
CA ASP A 124 15.72 -8.10 -2.09
C ASP A 124 16.93 -7.61 -2.92
N GLN A 125 17.90 -8.49 -3.10
CA GLN A 125 19.16 -8.22 -3.83
C GLN A 125 19.06 -8.55 -5.33
N GLY A 126 17.86 -8.85 -5.82
CA GLY A 126 17.61 -9.26 -7.19
C GLY A 126 17.36 -10.76 -7.25
N GLY A 127 16.13 -11.15 -6.96
CA GLY A 127 15.70 -12.54 -7.05
C GLY A 127 15.60 -13.05 -8.49
N GLU A 128 15.26 -14.31 -8.64
CA GLU A 128 15.10 -14.93 -9.94
C GLU A 128 13.71 -14.67 -10.54
N TYR A 129 13.69 -14.19 -11.76
CA TYR A 129 12.49 -14.20 -12.60
C TYR A 129 12.22 -15.62 -13.09
N GLY A 130 11.04 -16.13 -12.79
CA GLY A 130 10.56 -17.42 -13.27
C GLY A 130 9.81 -17.31 -14.59
N TYR A 131 8.90 -18.25 -14.81
CA TYR A 131 7.99 -18.26 -15.93
C TYR A 131 6.76 -17.39 -15.71
N TYR A 132 6.01 -17.12 -16.77
CA TYR A 132 4.73 -16.43 -16.69
C TYR A 132 3.59 -17.44 -16.46
N VAL A 133 2.76 -17.14 -15.47
CA VAL A 133 1.53 -17.88 -15.18
C VAL A 133 0.36 -17.13 -15.80
N VAL A 134 -0.49 -17.83 -16.52
CA VAL A 134 -1.75 -17.29 -17.06
C VAL A 134 -2.71 -17.01 -15.91
N ASP A 135 -3.05 -15.73 -15.69
CA ASP A 135 -3.99 -15.32 -14.64
C ASP A 135 -5.44 -15.38 -15.14
N SER A 136 -5.68 -14.94 -16.37
CA SER A 136 -6.99 -15.03 -17.02
C SER A 136 -6.87 -15.20 -18.52
N VAL A 137 -7.91 -15.75 -19.11
CA VAL A 137 -8.04 -15.96 -20.56
C VAL A 137 -9.32 -15.29 -21.04
N GLU A 138 -9.22 -14.41 -22.04
CA GLU A 138 -10.36 -13.70 -22.60
C GLU A 138 -11.28 -14.65 -23.38
N VAL A 139 -12.59 -14.40 -23.29
CA VAL A 139 -13.61 -15.18 -24.02
C VAL A 139 -13.44 -14.97 -25.54
N ALA A 140 -13.55 -16.06 -26.29
CA ALA A 140 -13.37 -16.08 -27.74
C ALA A 140 -12.00 -15.57 -28.25
N SER A 141 -10.99 -15.58 -27.37
CA SER A 141 -9.61 -15.24 -27.73
C SER A 141 -8.87 -16.38 -28.41
N PRO A 142 -7.76 -16.10 -29.14
CA PRO A 142 -6.88 -17.14 -29.65
C PRO A 142 -6.37 -18.11 -28.59
N ALA A 143 -6.11 -17.63 -27.38
CA ALA A 143 -5.67 -18.45 -26.25
C ALA A 143 -6.77 -19.43 -25.83
N GLN A 144 -8.02 -18.96 -25.66
CA GLN A 144 -9.14 -19.83 -25.33
C GLN A 144 -9.39 -20.88 -26.40
N LEU A 145 -9.39 -20.47 -27.68
CA LEU A 145 -9.60 -21.40 -28.82
C LEU A 145 -8.46 -22.43 -28.93
N GLY A 146 -7.23 -22.06 -28.54
CA GLY A 146 -6.09 -22.96 -28.48
C GLY A 146 -6.04 -23.85 -27.22
N GLY A 147 -7.02 -23.72 -26.32
CA GLY A 147 -7.13 -24.57 -25.12
C GLY A 147 -6.27 -24.12 -23.95
N MET A 148 -5.81 -22.84 -23.92
CA MET A 148 -5.11 -22.29 -22.78
C MET A 148 -6.06 -22.02 -21.62
N LEU A 149 -5.62 -22.28 -20.38
CA LEU A 149 -6.43 -22.15 -19.18
C LEU A 149 -5.73 -21.22 -18.15
N PRO A 150 -6.50 -20.56 -17.27
CA PRO A 150 -5.94 -19.92 -16.10
C PRO A 150 -5.17 -20.93 -15.25
N GLY A 151 -3.97 -20.52 -14.78
CA GLY A 151 -3.06 -21.39 -14.03
C GLY A 151 -1.97 -22.06 -14.89
N ASP A 152 -2.08 -22.06 -16.21
CA ASP A 152 -1.02 -22.56 -17.10
C ASP A 152 0.28 -21.75 -16.93
N ILE A 153 1.42 -22.45 -16.83
CA ILE A 153 2.74 -21.84 -16.80
C ILE A 153 3.34 -21.94 -18.21
N ILE A 154 3.66 -20.80 -18.80
CA ILE A 154 4.20 -20.76 -20.19
C ILE A 154 5.69 -21.08 -20.15
N LEU A 155 6.08 -22.28 -20.57
CA LEU A 155 7.46 -22.74 -20.58
C LEU A 155 8.19 -22.34 -21.85
N LYS A 156 7.60 -22.61 -23.04
CA LYS A 156 8.24 -22.35 -24.33
C LYS A 156 7.26 -21.84 -25.36
N ILE A 157 7.76 -21.03 -26.29
CA ILE A 157 7.08 -20.62 -27.52
C ILE A 157 8.00 -20.88 -28.69
N ASN A 158 7.54 -21.69 -29.67
CA ASN A 158 8.32 -22.11 -30.84
C ASN A 158 9.69 -22.71 -30.46
N GLY A 159 9.73 -23.50 -29.39
CA GLY A 159 10.94 -24.13 -28.86
C GLY A 159 11.90 -23.22 -28.08
N ARG A 160 11.61 -21.92 -27.97
CA ARG A 160 12.39 -20.97 -27.16
C ARG A 160 11.88 -20.94 -25.74
N ASP A 161 12.79 -20.96 -24.78
CA ASP A 161 12.48 -20.81 -23.36
C ASP A 161 11.93 -19.40 -23.07
N MET A 162 10.86 -19.32 -22.23
CA MET A 162 10.15 -18.09 -21.91
C MET A 162 10.43 -17.59 -20.48
N LYS A 163 11.46 -18.12 -19.82
CA LYS A 163 11.85 -17.70 -18.47
C LYS A 163 12.36 -16.25 -18.47
N GLY A 164 11.81 -15.41 -17.60
CA GLY A 164 12.30 -14.05 -17.31
C GLY A 164 11.92 -12.97 -18.32
N LEU A 165 12.77 -11.96 -18.37
CA LEU A 165 12.63 -10.75 -19.17
C LEU A 165 13.75 -10.68 -20.23
N ASP A 166 13.49 -9.99 -21.33
CA ASP A 166 14.49 -9.68 -22.35
C ASP A 166 15.36 -8.45 -21.96
N GLU A 167 16.29 -8.05 -22.84
CA GLU A 167 17.19 -6.92 -22.61
C GLU A 167 16.49 -5.56 -22.45
N ASN A 168 15.20 -5.47 -22.76
CA ASN A 168 14.36 -4.28 -22.63
C ASN A 168 13.38 -4.36 -21.44
N ASP A 169 13.63 -5.25 -20.47
CA ASP A 169 12.73 -5.54 -19.35
C ASP A 169 11.33 -5.97 -19.80
N THR A 170 11.20 -6.52 -21.02
CA THR A 170 9.93 -7.02 -21.55
C THR A 170 9.87 -8.54 -21.39
N PRO A 171 8.70 -9.10 -21.03
CA PRO A 171 8.53 -10.55 -20.97
C PRO A 171 8.91 -11.23 -22.30
N HIS A 172 9.76 -12.26 -22.25
CA HIS A 172 10.06 -13.07 -23.42
C HIS A 172 8.80 -13.59 -24.13
N THR A 173 7.78 -13.94 -23.34
CA THR A 173 6.46 -14.34 -23.84
C THR A 173 5.79 -13.23 -24.65
N THR A 174 5.81 -11.98 -24.14
CA THR A 174 5.22 -10.83 -24.84
C THR A 174 5.97 -10.55 -26.13
N THR A 175 7.30 -10.52 -26.09
CA THR A 175 8.15 -10.31 -27.28
C THR A 175 7.88 -11.38 -28.35
N ALA A 176 7.76 -12.66 -27.95
CA ALA A 176 7.46 -13.75 -28.87
C ALA A 176 6.07 -13.63 -29.53
N ILE A 177 5.05 -13.20 -28.78
CA ILE A 177 3.70 -12.98 -29.31
C ILE A 177 3.67 -11.78 -30.27
N MET A 178 4.34 -10.68 -29.88
CA MET A 178 4.39 -9.45 -30.70
C MET A 178 5.20 -9.63 -31.99
N ALA A 179 6.15 -10.56 -32.03
CA ALA A 179 6.94 -10.88 -33.22
C ALA A 179 6.14 -11.65 -34.28
N TYR A 180 4.97 -12.20 -33.95
CA TYR A 180 4.10 -12.93 -34.87
C TYR A 180 3.56 -11.98 -35.95
N ARG A 181 3.50 -12.45 -37.20
CA ARG A 181 2.92 -11.72 -38.31
C ARG A 181 1.71 -12.47 -38.87
N GLU A 182 0.76 -11.73 -39.40
CA GLU A 182 -0.42 -12.29 -40.00
C GLU A 182 -0.01 -13.16 -41.21
N GLY A 183 -0.41 -14.43 -41.19
CA GLY A 183 -0.02 -15.45 -42.20
C GLY A 183 1.13 -16.36 -41.77
N ASP A 184 1.76 -16.11 -40.64
CA ASP A 184 2.75 -17.05 -40.08
C ASP A 184 2.06 -18.33 -39.57
N ALA A 185 2.85 -19.41 -39.45
CA ALA A 185 2.38 -20.63 -38.80
C ALA A 185 1.98 -20.37 -37.36
N PRO A 186 0.96 -21.05 -36.83
CA PRO A 186 0.52 -20.89 -35.44
C PRO A 186 1.68 -21.08 -34.46
N LEU A 187 1.71 -20.26 -33.40
CA LEU A 187 2.69 -20.38 -32.32
C LEU A 187 2.53 -21.72 -31.62
N GLN A 188 3.60 -22.48 -31.54
CA GLN A 188 3.65 -23.72 -30.75
C GLN A 188 4.04 -23.33 -29.33
N VAL A 189 3.12 -23.47 -28.38
CA VAL A 189 3.29 -23.10 -26.99
C VAL A 189 3.31 -24.33 -26.13
N GLU A 190 4.34 -24.51 -25.33
CA GLU A 190 4.40 -25.54 -24.29
C GLU A 190 4.03 -24.89 -22.96
N VAL A 191 2.98 -25.37 -22.31
CA VAL A 191 2.60 -24.93 -20.96
C VAL A 191 2.70 -26.09 -19.97
N GLU A 192 3.02 -25.78 -18.73
CA GLU A 192 2.88 -26.71 -17.61
C GLU A 192 1.50 -26.52 -16.99
N ARG A 193 0.75 -27.61 -16.90
CA ARG A 193 -0.58 -27.69 -16.29
C ARG A 193 -0.62 -28.90 -15.36
N ASP A 194 -0.86 -28.68 -14.07
CA ASP A 194 -0.90 -29.74 -13.05
C ASP A 194 0.36 -30.63 -13.02
N GLY A 195 1.53 -30.06 -13.35
CA GLY A 195 2.82 -30.75 -13.39
C GLY A 195 3.10 -31.51 -14.70
N GLU A 196 2.22 -31.45 -15.70
CA GLU A 196 2.40 -32.04 -17.01
C GLU A 196 2.61 -30.99 -18.09
N VAL A 197 3.47 -31.28 -19.07
CA VAL A 197 3.70 -30.38 -20.22
C VAL A 197 2.63 -30.63 -21.28
N VAL A 198 1.84 -29.60 -21.57
CA VAL A 198 0.76 -29.63 -22.55
C VAL A 198 1.15 -28.77 -23.76
N PRO A 199 1.22 -29.33 -24.98
CA PRO A 199 1.44 -28.55 -26.19
C PRO A 199 0.14 -27.90 -26.65
N LEU A 200 0.21 -26.60 -26.94
CA LEU A 200 -0.90 -25.80 -27.45
C LEU A 200 -0.49 -25.13 -28.78
N SER A 201 -1.49 -24.85 -29.62
CA SER A 201 -1.26 -24.13 -30.87
C SER A 201 -2.12 -22.87 -30.88
N LEU A 202 -1.48 -21.70 -30.93
CA LEU A 202 -2.14 -20.40 -30.84
C LEU A 202 -1.90 -19.59 -32.12
N THR A 203 -2.97 -18.99 -32.63
CA THR A 203 -2.87 -18.04 -33.76
C THR A 203 -3.19 -16.65 -33.24
N PRO A 204 -2.17 -15.81 -32.93
CA PRO A 204 -2.38 -14.44 -32.46
C PRO A 204 -3.21 -13.64 -33.46
N ARG A 205 -3.98 -12.69 -32.97
CA ARG A 205 -4.75 -11.75 -33.79
C ARG A 205 -4.34 -10.30 -33.47
N ILE A 206 -4.49 -9.42 -34.45
CA ILE A 206 -4.26 -8.00 -34.22
C ILE A 206 -5.37 -7.42 -33.36
N ASN A 207 -5.00 -6.77 -32.27
CA ASN A 207 -5.91 -5.88 -31.55
C ASN A 207 -5.93 -4.53 -32.28
N ARG A 208 -7.06 -4.18 -32.89
CA ARG A 208 -7.19 -2.95 -33.68
C ARG A 208 -7.11 -1.67 -32.86
N GLU A 209 -7.46 -1.74 -31.57
CA GLU A 209 -7.40 -0.58 -30.67
C GLU A 209 -5.96 -0.28 -30.24
N GLU A 210 -5.19 -1.31 -29.98
CA GLU A 210 -3.80 -1.19 -29.52
C GLU A 210 -2.76 -1.33 -30.63
N GLY A 211 -3.16 -1.74 -31.83
CA GLY A 211 -2.29 -1.91 -32.99
C GLY A 211 -1.22 -3.01 -32.86
N ARG A 212 -1.41 -3.96 -31.93
CA ARG A 212 -0.45 -5.03 -31.62
C ARG A 212 -1.07 -6.42 -31.71
N MET A 213 -0.19 -7.42 -31.92
CA MET A 213 -0.61 -8.82 -31.89
C MET A 213 -0.89 -9.29 -30.49
N MET A 214 -1.99 -9.99 -30.27
CA MET A 214 -2.43 -10.49 -28.97
C MET A 214 -3.01 -11.92 -29.07
N VAL A 215 -2.92 -12.65 -27.97
CA VAL A 215 -3.58 -13.96 -27.80
C VAL A 215 -4.74 -13.90 -26.82
N GLY A 216 -4.94 -12.77 -26.12
CA GLY A 216 -6.03 -12.55 -25.18
C GLY A 216 -5.83 -13.27 -23.83
N ILE A 217 -4.68 -13.04 -23.20
CA ILE A 217 -4.37 -13.53 -21.86
C ILE A 217 -3.86 -12.38 -20.98
N THR A 218 -4.13 -12.48 -19.68
CA THR A 218 -3.40 -11.73 -18.64
C THR A 218 -2.42 -12.67 -17.97
N MET A 219 -1.20 -12.22 -17.76
CA MET A 219 -0.12 -13.04 -17.21
C MET A 219 0.45 -12.42 -15.95
N LYS A 220 0.92 -13.26 -15.03
CA LYS A 220 1.69 -12.86 -13.85
C LYS A 220 3.07 -13.50 -13.92
N LEU A 221 4.11 -12.69 -13.72
CA LEU A 221 5.48 -13.18 -13.63
C LEU A 221 5.69 -13.87 -12.29
N GLN A 222 6.21 -15.10 -12.31
CA GLN A 222 6.77 -15.72 -11.12
C GLN A 222 8.08 -15.02 -10.80
N TYR A 223 8.17 -14.50 -9.58
CA TYR A 223 9.38 -13.88 -9.07
C TYR A 223 9.68 -14.46 -7.70
N THR A 224 10.86 -15.01 -7.54
CA THR A 224 11.37 -15.53 -6.25
C THR A 224 12.35 -14.51 -5.71
N PRO A 225 11.96 -13.69 -4.73
CA PRO A 225 12.85 -12.66 -4.18
C PRO A 225 13.99 -13.32 -3.38
N ASP A 226 15.20 -12.75 -3.49
CA ASP A 226 16.35 -13.09 -2.66
C ASP A 226 16.53 -12.02 -1.57
N PHE A 227 15.84 -12.21 -0.44
CA PHE A 227 15.94 -11.32 0.69
C PHE A 227 17.21 -11.57 1.50
N GLN A 228 18.11 -10.61 1.52
CA GLN A 228 19.32 -10.65 2.32
C GLN A 228 19.20 -9.73 3.55
N PRO A 229 19.60 -10.22 4.75
CA PRO A 229 19.57 -9.41 5.95
C PRO A 229 20.53 -8.22 5.83
N ILE A 230 20.11 -7.08 6.32
CA ILE A 230 20.89 -5.84 6.30
C ILE A 230 21.16 -5.31 7.71
N SER A 231 22.15 -4.43 7.85
CA SER A 231 22.42 -3.76 9.12
C SER A 231 21.32 -2.80 9.52
N ILE A 232 21.16 -2.53 10.83
CA ILE A 232 20.18 -1.57 11.33
C ILE A 232 20.41 -0.16 10.77
N PHE A 233 21.66 0.24 10.56
CA PHE A 233 21.99 1.55 9.98
C PHE A 233 21.51 1.66 8.52
N GLU A 234 21.67 0.58 7.76
CA GLU A 234 21.17 0.49 6.39
C GLU A 234 19.64 0.48 6.37
N ALA A 235 19.00 -0.28 7.27
CA ALA A 235 17.54 -0.32 7.40
C ALA A 235 16.95 1.09 7.70
N VAL A 236 17.61 1.85 8.59
CA VAL A 236 17.24 3.25 8.88
C VAL A 236 17.36 4.14 7.65
N GLY A 237 18.49 4.03 6.90
CA GLY A 237 18.69 4.79 5.67
C GLY A 237 17.64 4.48 4.61
N ARG A 238 17.35 3.20 4.36
CA ARG A 238 16.33 2.75 3.40
C ARG A 238 14.91 3.13 3.83
N GLY A 239 14.60 3.02 5.11
CA GLY A 239 13.32 3.45 5.68
C GLY A 239 13.08 4.95 5.47
N ALA A 240 14.11 5.78 5.69
CA ALA A 240 14.04 7.22 5.44
C ALA A 240 13.83 7.53 3.95
N ASP A 241 14.61 6.90 3.05
CA ASP A 241 14.47 7.06 1.60
C ASP A 241 13.08 6.64 1.13
N TYR A 242 12.56 5.51 1.62
CA TYR A 242 11.21 5.04 1.31
C TYR A 242 10.13 6.06 1.71
N CYS A 243 10.21 6.61 2.93
CA CYS A 243 9.26 7.62 3.41
C CYS A 243 9.32 8.91 2.59
N VAL A 244 10.52 9.38 2.24
CA VAL A 244 10.70 10.59 1.42
C VAL A 244 10.15 10.39 0.01
N ARG A 245 10.47 9.27 -0.64
CA ARG A 245 9.98 8.95 -2.00
C ARG A 245 8.47 8.79 -2.03
N SER A 246 7.90 8.03 -1.07
CA SER A 246 6.45 7.82 -1.00
C SER A 246 5.70 9.13 -0.72
N GLY A 247 6.20 9.96 0.20
CA GLY A 247 5.65 11.29 0.46
C GLY A 247 5.73 12.20 -0.76
N GLY A 248 6.87 12.20 -1.46
CA GLY A 248 7.07 12.94 -2.70
C GLY A 248 6.13 12.49 -3.82
N ALA A 249 5.92 11.18 -3.98
CA ALA A 249 4.99 10.63 -4.97
C ALA A 249 3.55 11.09 -4.71
N ILE A 250 3.10 11.07 -3.45
CA ILE A 250 1.77 11.53 -3.06
C ILE A 250 1.61 13.03 -3.36
N LEU A 251 2.60 13.86 -2.99
CA LEU A 251 2.57 15.29 -3.27
C LEU A 251 2.54 15.57 -4.77
N ASN A 252 3.35 14.87 -5.56
CA ASN A 252 3.36 15.00 -7.02
C ASN A 252 2.00 14.59 -7.63
N ALA A 253 1.39 13.50 -7.15
CA ALA A 253 0.07 13.07 -7.60
C ALA A 253 -0.99 14.15 -7.30
N LEU A 254 -1.00 14.72 -6.10
CA LEU A 254 -1.91 15.81 -5.72
C LEU A 254 -1.70 17.06 -6.58
N VAL A 255 -0.44 17.46 -6.82
CA VAL A 255 -0.12 18.61 -7.67
C VAL A 255 -0.57 18.36 -9.11
N ASN A 256 -0.36 17.16 -9.64
CA ASN A 256 -0.79 16.81 -10.98
C ASN A 256 -2.32 16.82 -11.09
N MET A 257 -3.03 16.24 -10.13
CA MET A 257 -4.51 16.26 -10.06
C MET A 257 -5.06 17.69 -10.09
N ILE A 258 -4.43 18.62 -9.33
CA ILE A 258 -4.84 20.05 -9.33
C ILE A 258 -4.53 20.71 -10.68
N ARG A 259 -3.41 20.32 -11.34
CA ARG A 259 -2.95 20.93 -12.59
C ARG A 259 -3.68 20.44 -13.83
N THR A 260 -4.01 19.14 -13.88
CA THR A 260 -4.61 18.50 -15.05
C THR A 260 -6.12 18.37 -14.95
N GLY A 261 -6.70 18.46 -13.72
CA GLY A 261 -8.13 18.25 -13.48
C GLY A 261 -8.56 16.79 -13.67
N GLU A 262 -7.62 15.87 -13.89
CA GLU A 262 -7.85 14.42 -14.04
C GLU A 262 -7.44 13.73 -12.73
N GLY A 263 -8.41 13.05 -12.09
CA GLY A 263 -8.22 12.23 -10.90
C GLY A 263 -8.39 10.75 -11.23
#